data_1d17c27a15eefe7743865735a2d455c8
#
_entry.id   1d17c27a15eefe7743865735a2d455c8
#
_cell.length_a   1.000
_cell.length_b   1.000
_cell.length_c   1.000
_cell.angle_alpha   90.00
_cell.angle_beta   90.00
_cell.angle_gamma   90.00
#
_symmetry.space_group_name_H-M   'P 1'
#
loop_
_entity.id
_entity.type
_entity.pdbx_description
1 polymer ?
#
loop_
_entity_poly.entity_id
_entity_poly.type
_entity_poly.pdbx_seq_one_letter_code
_entity_poly.pdbx_strand_id
1 'polypeptide(L)'
;ITKNGSISFNTTSPFDELKPEKTTSLEFGTEWRFFDSRLEFDFTYYKTNTKNQLFTLPAPSGSEYNTYYVNAGDIQNSGIEIMMNATPVMTNSFRWKTGVNFATNKNEAKALAGEALGYFQFSGGESNNVWSRLEVGGSFGDFYGTTFERDDNGKIKFGDDGLPLVNKSDPKKLGNSNPDFNLGWSNTLTWKDFSLYFLIDGRFGGKVMSLTEADLDQQGVSKATGDARDRGYVMLEGHKISGEQAIQDFYNLVGGRAGVTEYY
;
A
#
# COMPACT_ATOMS: atom_id res chain seq x y z
N ILE A 1 29.40 -9.29 21.46
CA ILE A 1 29.51 -9.11 22.93
C ILE A 1 28.84 -7.77 23.24
N THR A 2 27.73 -7.82 23.96
CA THR A 2 27.04 -6.59 24.39
C THR A 2 27.70 -6.03 25.66
N LYS A 3 27.56 -4.72 25.91
CA LYS A 3 28.18 -4.01 27.05
C LYS A 3 27.86 -4.61 28.44
N ASN A 4 26.90 -5.52 28.55
CA ASN A 4 26.46 -6.15 29.82
C ASN A 4 26.91 -7.60 29.98
N GLY A 5 27.86 -8.09 29.18
CA GLY A 5 28.39 -9.45 29.32
C GLY A 5 27.44 -10.57 28.85
N SER A 6 26.29 -10.23 28.24
CA SER A 6 25.43 -11.22 27.61
C SER A 6 25.96 -11.63 26.24
N ILE A 7 25.92 -12.93 25.95
CA ILE A 7 26.25 -13.48 24.63
C ILE A 7 24.97 -13.41 23.79
N SER A 8 24.98 -12.66 22.70
CA SER A 8 23.93 -12.73 21.67
C SER A 8 24.46 -13.50 20.47
N PHE A 9 23.72 -14.51 20.04
CA PHE A 9 24.00 -15.22 18.79
C PHE A 9 23.41 -14.45 17.62
N ASN A 10 24.07 -14.59 16.46
CA ASN A 10 23.49 -14.05 15.23
C ASN A 10 22.22 -14.86 14.90
N THR A 11 21.10 -14.17 14.82
CA THR A 11 19.79 -14.79 14.52
C THR A 11 19.51 -14.88 13.03
N THR A 12 20.43 -14.36 12.21
CA THR A 12 20.33 -14.42 10.74
C THR A 12 21.31 -15.47 10.22
N SER A 13 20.83 -16.40 9.41
CA SER A 13 21.66 -17.42 8.77
C SER A 13 22.75 -16.78 7.91
N PRO A 14 24.01 -17.23 8.01
CA PRO A 14 25.03 -16.84 7.05
C PRO A 14 24.60 -17.27 5.64
N PHE A 15 25.02 -16.51 4.65
CA PHE A 15 24.71 -16.79 3.25
C PHE A 15 25.97 -17.32 2.56
N ASP A 16 25.88 -18.48 1.93
CA ASP A 16 27.04 -19.15 1.34
C ASP A 16 27.48 -18.52 0.01
N GLU A 17 26.55 -17.94 -0.77
CA GLU A 17 26.81 -17.35 -2.08
C GLU A 17 26.02 -16.05 -2.31
N LEU A 18 26.48 -14.93 -1.77
CA LEU A 18 25.91 -13.62 -2.10
C LEU A 18 26.25 -13.22 -3.54
N LYS A 19 25.22 -12.95 -4.32
CA LYS A 19 25.34 -12.36 -5.66
C LYS A 19 25.09 -10.86 -5.58
N PRO A 20 25.87 -10.03 -6.30
CA PRO A 20 25.60 -8.61 -6.36
C PRO A 20 24.24 -8.35 -7.02
N GLU A 21 23.53 -7.39 -6.49
CA GLU A 21 22.37 -6.82 -7.17
C GLU A 21 22.82 -6.11 -8.44
N LYS A 22 22.10 -6.31 -9.52
CA LYS A 22 22.36 -5.65 -10.80
C LYS A 22 21.13 -4.87 -11.25
N THR A 23 21.26 -3.55 -11.25
CA THR A 23 20.22 -2.65 -11.75
C THR A 23 20.57 -2.19 -13.18
N THR A 24 19.61 -2.29 -14.07
CA THR A 24 19.66 -1.76 -15.42
C THR A 24 18.51 -0.78 -15.59
N SER A 25 18.83 0.45 -16.00
CA SER A 25 17.86 1.50 -16.24
C SER A 25 17.87 1.92 -17.70
N LEU A 26 16.67 2.18 -18.21
CA LEU A 26 16.43 2.87 -19.46
C LEU A 26 15.57 4.09 -19.15
N GLU A 27 16.02 5.25 -19.60
CA GLU A 27 15.30 6.51 -19.44
C GLU A 27 15.24 7.24 -20.77
N PHE A 28 14.08 7.81 -21.05
CA PHE A 28 13.86 8.70 -22.17
C PHE A 28 13.16 9.95 -21.67
N GLY A 29 13.79 11.11 -21.88
CA GLY A 29 13.28 12.41 -21.47
C GLY A 29 13.30 13.42 -22.60
N THR A 30 12.41 14.40 -22.53
CA THR A 30 12.38 15.54 -23.44
C THR A 30 11.91 16.79 -22.71
N GLU A 31 12.59 17.88 -22.95
CA GLU A 31 12.25 19.18 -22.38
C GLU A 31 11.94 20.15 -23.51
N TRP A 32 10.83 20.86 -23.39
CA TRP A 32 10.40 21.85 -24.35
C TRP A 32 10.13 23.19 -23.67
N ARG A 33 10.56 24.26 -24.31
CA ARG A 33 10.33 25.64 -23.88
C ARG A 33 9.71 26.45 -25.01
N PHE A 34 8.62 27.13 -24.67
CA PHE A 34 7.85 27.92 -25.61
C PHE A 34 7.64 29.34 -25.08
N PHE A 35 7.45 30.29 -25.98
CA PHE A 35 7.10 31.67 -25.67
C PHE A 35 8.12 32.33 -24.71
N ASP A 36 9.39 32.31 -25.05
CA ASP A 36 10.49 32.84 -24.21
C ASP A 36 10.45 32.27 -22.79
N SER A 37 10.34 30.94 -22.68
CA SER A 37 10.26 30.17 -21.41
C SER A 37 9.03 30.55 -20.55
N ARG A 38 7.97 31.08 -21.14
CA ARG A 38 6.68 31.28 -20.42
C ARG A 38 5.88 29.99 -20.28
N LEU A 39 6.16 28.99 -21.09
CA LEU A 39 5.64 27.61 -20.97
C LEU A 39 6.81 26.66 -21.12
N GLU A 40 6.99 25.87 -20.09
CA GLU A 40 7.99 24.79 -20.03
C GLU A 40 7.25 23.48 -19.83
N PHE A 41 7.66 22.45 -20.54
CA PHE A 41 7.13 21.12 -20.46
C PHE A 41 8.28 20.13 -20.42
N ASP A 42 8.28 19.28 -19.41
CA ASP A 42 9.23 18.19 -19.23
C ASP A 42 8.46 16.87 -19.16
N PHE A 43 8.93 15.89 -19.90
CA PHE A 43 8.39 14.56 -19.93
C PHE A 43 9.51 13.56 -19.78
N THR A 44 9.37 12.62 -18.85
CA THR A 44 10.30 11.52 -18.66
C THR A 44 9.55 10.20 -18.58
N TYR A 45 9.99 9.22 -19.34
CA TYR A 45 9.64 7.81 -19.18
C TYR A 45 10.85 7.05 -18.69
N TYR A 46 10.66 6.20 -17.67
CA TYR A 46 11.73 5.36 -17.18
C TYR A 46 11.28 3.90 -17.01
N LYS A 47 12.26 3.01 -17.12
CA LYS A 47 12.12 1.59 -16.81
C LYS A 47 13.41 1.08 -16.19
N THR A 48 13.31 0.57 -14.97
CA THR A 48 14.43 0.05 -14.19
C THR A 48 14.16 -1.39 -13.79
N ASN A 49 15.12 -2.28 -14.05
CA ASN A 49 15.07 -3.68 -13.62
C ASN A 49 16.23 -3.95 -12.66
N THR A 50 15.92 -4.48 -11.48
CA THR A 50 16.91 -4.94 -10.48
C THR A 50 16.84 -6.45 -10.37
N LYS A 51 17.92 -7.11 -10.78
CA LYS A 51 18.10 -8.58 -10.68
C LYS A 51 18.89 -8.94 -9.45
N ASN A 52 18.69 -10.14 -8.94
CA ASN A 52 19.32 -10.68 -7.73
C ASN A 52 19.04 -9.80 -6.49
N GLN A 53 17.90 -9.15 -6.42
CA GLN A 53 17.55 -8.33 -5.26
C GLN A 53 17.63 -9.17 -3.99
N LEU A 54 18.28 -8.61 -2.97
CA LEU A 54 18.49 -9.27 -1.69
C LEU A 54 17.26 -9.09 -0.80
N PHE A 55 16.72 -10.19 -0.31
CA PHE A 55 15.66 -10.20 0.67
C PHE A 55 16.10 -10.84 1.97
N THR A 56 15.54 -10.36 3.08
CA THR A 56 15.60 -11.03 4.36
C THR A 56 14.25 -11.71 4.59
N LEU A 57 14.26 -13.02 4.67
CA LEU A 57 13.05 -13.81 4.85
C LEU A 57 13.03 -14.47 6.22
N PRO A 58 11.85 -14.72 6.82
CA PRO A 58 11.73 -15.57 8.02
C PRO A 58 12.28 -16.96 7.74
N ALA A 59 13.05 -17.50 8.68
CA ALA A 59 13.54 -18.87 8.57
C ALA A 59 12.41 -19.88 8.82
N PRO A 60 12.48 -21.09 8.22
CA PRO A 60 11.52 -22.15 8.49
C PRO A 60 11.45 -22.50 9.97
N SER A 61 10.27 -22.94 10.43
CA SER A 61 10.08 -23.43 11.81
C SER A 61 11.05 -24.58 12.11
N GLY A 62 11.76 -24.47 13.24
CA GLY A 62 12.77 -25.45 13.63
C GLY A 62 14.20 -25.12 13.18
N SER A 63 14.40 -24.00 12.49
CA SER A 63 15.71 -23.47 12.19
C SER A 63 16.37 -22.90 13.45
N GLU A 64 17.71 -22.96 13.52
CA GLU A 64 18.51 -22.27 14.55
C GLU A 64 18.51 -20.74 14.36
N TYR A 65 18.08 -20.28 13.18
CA TYR A 65 18.01 -18.86 12.80
C TYR A 65 16.57 -18.39 12.71
N ASN A 66 16.35 -17.10 12.97
CA ASN A 66 15.06 -16.46 12.81
C ASN A 66 14.82 -15.97 11.38
N THR A 67 15.90 -15.59 10.69
CA THR A 67 15.87 -15.05 9.33
C THR A 67 17.02 -15.59 8.49
N TYR A 68 16.90 -15.52 7.19
CA TYR A 68 17.96 -15.81 6.24
C TYR A 68 17.93 -14.81 5.06
N TYR A 69 19.07 -14.63 4.43
CA TYR A 69 19.20 -13.81 3.22
C TYR A 69 19.00 -14.66 1.96
N VAL A 70 18.39 -14.07 0.95
CA VAL A 70 18.23 -14.69 -0.36
C VAL A 70 18.34 -13.64 -1.48
N ASN A 71 19.15 -13.92 -2.50
CA ASN A 71 19.14 -13.16 -3.75
C ASN A 71 18.03 -13.73 -4.65
N ALA A 72 16.86 -13.15 -4.60
CA ALA A 72 15.68 -13.85 -5.06
C ALA A 72 14.70 -12.98 -5.85
N GLY A 73 15.13 -11.96 -6.55
CA GLY A 73 14.16 -11.16 -7.26
C GLY A 73 14.65 -10.54 -8.56
N ASP A 74 13.78 -10.51 -9.56
CA ASP A 74 13.82 -9.57 -10.68
C ASP A 74 12.65 -8.61 -10.49
N ILE A 75 12.96 -7.39 -10.04
CA ILE A 75 11.97 -6.36 -9.72
C ILE A 75 12.06 -5.26 -10.75
N GLN A 76 10.93 -4.96 -11.37
CA GLN A 76 10.81 -3.90 -12.35
C GLN A 76 10.04 -2.72 -11.78
N ASN A 77 10.58 -1.51 -11.99
CA ASN A 77 9.88 -0.25 -11.82
C ASN A 77 9.78 0.43 -13.18
N SER A 78 8.62 0.94 -13.52
CA SER A 78 8.43 1.73 -14.75
C SER A 78 7.41 2.83 -14.49
N GLY A 79 7.64 3.99 -15.06
CA GLY A 79 6.78 5.13 -14.80
C GLY A 79 6.93 6.25 -15.81
N ILE A 80 6.06 7.21 -15.61
CA ILE A 80 6.03 8.47 -16.37
C ILE A 80 6.05 9.61 -15.36
N GLU A 81 6.88 10.61 -15.66
CA GLU A 81 6.92 11.87 -14.94
C GLU A 81 6.67 13.00 -15.92
N ILE A 82 5.81 13.93 -15.54
CA ILE A 82 5.47 15.11 -16.33
C ILE A 82 5.57 16.31 -15.42
N MET A 83 6.28 17.34 -15.88
CA MET A 83 6.30 18.65 -15.26
C MET A 83 5.93 19.70 -16.28
N MET A 84 4.99 20.56 -15.93
CA MET A 84 4.59 21.70 -16.75
C MET A 84 4.62 22.95 -15.90
N ASN A 85 5.38 23.94 -16.33
CA ASN A 85 5.42 25.27 -15.71
C ASN A 85 4.95 26.32 -16.72
N ALA A 86 4.11 27.23 -16.28
CA ALA A 86 3.62 28.30 -17.10
C ALA A 86 3.62 29.65 -16.36
N THR A 87 3.83 30.71 -17.11
CA THR A 87 3.58 32.10 -16.67
C THR A 87 2.49 32.69 -17.55
N PRO A 88 1.19 32.33 -17.29
CA PRO A 88 0.07 32.77 -18.17
C PRO A 88 -0.08 34.28 -18.20
N VAL A 89 0.14 34.93 -17.06
CA VAL A 89 0.02 36.39 -16.94
C VAL A 89 1.33 36.99 -16.42
N MET A 90 1.82 37.98 -17.14
CA MET A 90 3.01 38.75 -16.78
C MET A 90 2.84 40.18 -17.23
N THR A 91 2.60 41.09 -16.29
CA THR A 91 2.52 42.53 -16.47
C THR A 91 3.50 43.25 -15.57
N ASN A 92 3.60 44.55 -15.65
CA ASN A 92 4.49 45.35 -14.78
C ASN A 92 4.11 45.24 -13.28
N SER A 93 2.83 45.01 -12.99
CA SER A 93 2.33 44.98 -11.60
C SER A 93 1.81 43.62 -11.14
N PHE A 94 1.59 42.67 -12.07
CA PHE A 94 1.04 41.35 -11.72
C PHE A 94 1.73 40.24 -12.51
N ARG A 95 2.11 39.17 -11.80
CA ARG A 95 2.64 37.94 -12.37
C ARG A 95 1.94 36.74 -11.75
N TRP A 96 1.49 35.84 -12.60
CA TRP A 96 1.02 34.52 -12.18
C TRP A 96 1.92 33.45 -12.77
N LYS A 97 2.56 32.66 -11.87
CA LYS A 97 3.24 31.44 -12.24
C LYS A 97 2.42 30.26 -11.72
N THR A 98 2.26 29.25 -12.55
CA THR A 98 1.58 28.01 -12.18
C THR A 98 2.40 26.83 -12.66
N GLY A 99 2.41 25.74 -11.89
CA GLY A 99 3.12 24.52 -12.23
C GLY A 99 2.28 23.29 -11.89
N VAL A 100 2.33 22.29 -12.75
CA VAL A 100 1.72 20.97 -12.54
C VAL A 100 2.81 19.95 -12.64
N ASN A 101 2.86 19.04 -11.67
CA ASN A 101 3.70 17.85 -11.69
C ASN A 101 2.83 16.61 -11.54
N PHE A 102 3.08 15.64 -12.39
CA PHE A 102 2.41 14.34 -12.39
C PHE A 102 3.46 13.25 -12.38
N ALA A 103 3.29 12.23 -11.55
CA ALA A 103 4.18 11.08 -11.51
C ALA A 103 3.39 9.78 -11.28
N THR A 104 3.75 8.75 -12.02
CA THR A 104 3.26 7.39 -11.80
C THR A 104 4.43 6.41 -11.74
N ASN A 105 4.30 5.35 -10.95
CA ASN A 105 5.25 4.26 -10.88
C ASN A 105 4.51 2.93 -10.76
N LYS A 106 4.78 2.03 -11.68
CA LYS A 106 4.37 0.63 -11.59
C LYS A 106 5.55 -0.21 -11.12
N ASN A 107 5.45 -0.73 -9.90
CA ASN A 107 6.37 -1.75 -9.36
C ASN A 107 5.82 -3.14 -9.65
N GLU A 108 6.66 -4.06 -10.12
CA GLU A 108 6.25 -5.42 -10.47
C GLU A 108 7.40 -6.42 -10.26
N ALA A 109 7.14 -7.49 -9.52
CA ALA A 109 8.04 -8.63 -9.42
C ALA A 109 7.93 -9.48 -10.69
N LYS A 110 8.97 -9.48 -11.53
CA LYS A 110 9.01 -10.26 -12.78
C LYS A 110 9.38 -11.71 -12.54
N ALA A 111 10.21 -11.96 -11.53
CA ALA A 111 10.58 -13.30 -11.09
C ALA A 111 10.96 -13.27 -9.62
N LEU A 112 10.70 -14.36 -8.94
CA LEU A 112 11.16 -14.62 -7.57
C LEU A 112 11.92 -15.95 -7.59
N ALA A 113 13.11 -15.99 -6.95
CA ALA A 113 13.86 -17.22 -6.84
C ALA A 113 13.27 -18.10 -5.73
N GLY A 114 13.11 -19.38 -6.00
CA GLY A 114 12.49 -20.32 -5.10
C GLY A 114 11.05 -20.62 -5.51
N GLU A 115 10.90 -21.44 -6.52
CA GLU A 115 9.59 -21.86 -7.07
C GLU A 115 8.70 -22.57 -6.03
N ALA A 116 9.25 -22.99 -4.89
CA ALA A 116 8.56 -23.81 -3.92
C ALA A 116 7.40 -23.11 -3.19
N LEU A 117 7.40 -21.77 -3.09
CA LEU A 117 6.37 -21.02 -2.36
C LEU A 117 5.54 -20.09 -3.24
N GLY A 118 6.03 -19.70 -4.42
CA GLY A 118 5.34 -18.78 -5.34
C GLY A 118 5.23 -17.33 -4.82
N TYR A 119 5.58 -17.07 -3.57
CA TYR A 119 5.51 -15.74 -2.97
C TYR A 119 6.50 -15.57 -1.81
N PHE A 120 6.84 -14.32 -1.51
CA PHE A 120 7.50 -13.93 -0.26
C PHE A 120 6.51 -13.18 0.63
N GLN A 121 6.39 -13.62 1.88
CA GLN A 121 5.61 -12.94 2.90
C GLN A 121 6.57 -12.21 3.84
N PHE A 122 6.42 -10.91 3.91
CA PHE A 122 7.16 -10.10 4.86
C PHE A 122 6.44 -10.13 6.21
N SER A 123 7.21 -10.09 7.31
CA SER A 123 6.64 -10.10 8.65
C SER A 123 5.60 -9.00 8.79
N GLY A 124 4.46 -9.37 9.34
CA GLY A 124 3.28 -8.55 9.40
C GLY A 124 3.48 -7.25 10.18
N GLY A 125 2.63 -6.31 9.86
CA GLY A 125 2.44 -5.11 10.62
C GLY A 125 1.78 -5.37 11.99
N GLU A 126 1.17 -4.38 12.56
CA GLU A 126 0.54 -4.43 13.88
C GLU A 126 -0.73 -5.30 13.93
N SER A 127 -1.25 -5.75 12.79
CA SER A 127 -2.41 -6.64 12.69
C SER A 127 -1.97 -8.08 12.46
N ASN A 128 -2.62 -9.02 13.13
CA ASN A 128 -2.38 -10.45 12.98
C ASN A 128 -2.97 -11.03 11.68
N ASN A 129 -3.81 -10.28 10.98
CA ASN A 129 -4.60 -10.72 9.83
C ASN A 129 -4.32 -9.93 8.55
N VAL A 130 -3.25 -9.13 8.54
CA VAL A 130 -2.78 -8.39 7.35
C VAL A 130 -1.32 -8.74 7.09
N TRP A 131 -1.01 -9.11 5.88
CA TRP A 131 0.34 -9.49 5.46
C TRP A 131 0.76 -8.71 4.22
N SER A 132 1.98 -8.17 4.25
CA SER A 132 2.64 -7.75 3.02
C SER A 132 3.19 -8.98 2.31
N ARG A 133 2.80 -9.18 1.07
CA ARG A 133 3.20 -10.35 0.29
C ARG A 133 3.61 -9.91 -1.11
N LEU A 134 4.73 -10.44 -1.58
CA LEU A 134 5.22 -10.24 -2.93
C LEU A 134 5.09 -11.55 -3.73
N GLU A 135 4.32 -11.50 -4.79
CA GLU A 135 4.14 -12.60 -5.75
C GLU A 135 4.67 -12.20 -7.11
N VAL A 136 4.95 -13.17 -7.97
CA VAL A 136 5.28 -12.90 -9.38
C VAL A 136 4.09 -12.20 -10.05
N GLY A 137 4.35 -11.07 -10.70
CA GLY A 137 3.33 -10.18 -11.25
C GLY A 137 2.72 -9.20 -10.23
N GLY A 138 3.01 -9.37 -8.94
CA GLY A 138 2.60 -8.46 -7.86
C GLY A 138 3.60 -7.34 -7.60
N SER A 139 3.32 -6.55 -6.57
CA SER A 139 4.06 -5.35 -6.18
C SER A 139 4.41 -5.38 -4.69
N PHE A 140 5.49 -4.71 -4.31
CA PHE A 140 5.86 -4.53 -2.89
C PHE A 140 4.78 -3.86 -2.04
N GLY A 141 3.87 -3.09 -2.66
CA GLY A 141 2.75 -2.47 -1.98
C GLY A 141 1.55 -3.40 -1.79
N ASP A 142 1.58 -4.61 -2.32
CA ASP A 142 0.47 -5.55 -2.21
C ASP A 142 0.30 -6.03 -0.78
N PHE A 143 -0.95 -5.99 -0.30
CA PHE A 143 -1.31 -6.57 0.99
C PHE A 143 -2.46 -7.55 0.86
N TYR A 144 -2.38 -8.55 1.70
CA TYR A 144 -3.28 -9.69 1.78
C TYR A 144 -3.89 -9.73 3.17
N GLY A 145 -5.08 -10.24 3.26
CA GLY A 145 -5.76 -10.34 4.54
C GLY A 145 -6.87 -11.37 4.55
N THR A 146 -7.50 -11.51 5.70
CA THR A 146 -8.66 -12.34 5.90
C THR A 146 -9.86 -11.75 5.17
N THR A 147 -10.69 -12.62 4.61
CA THR A 147 -11.88 -12.26 3.83
C THR A 147 -13.10 -12.98 4.36
N PHE A 148 -14.26 -12.57 3.91
CA PHE A 148 -15.47 -13.37 4.09
C PHE A 148 -15.46 -14.59 3.15
N GLU A 149 -16.06 -15.69 3.59
CA GLU A 149 -16.34 -16.80 2.68
C GLU A 149 -17.44 -16.41 1.71
N ARG A 150 -17.27 -16.79 0.44
CA ARG A 150 -18.21 -16.47 -0.62
C ARG A 150 -18.70 -17.73 -1.33
N ASP A 151 -19.93 -17.68 -1.81
CA ASP A 151 -20.49 -18.73 -2.68
C ASP A 151 -19.96 -18.59 -4.13
N ASP A 152 -20.39 -19.48 -5.01
CA ASP A 152 -20.00 -19.49 -6.42
C ASP A 152 -20.46 -18.24 -7.21
N ASN A 153 -21.42 -17.48 -6.66
CA ASN A 153 -21.89 -16.21 -7.21
C ASN A 153 -21.18 -15.00 -6.59
N GLY A 154 -20.20 -15.22 -5.72
CA GLY A 154 -19.44 -14.18 -5.04
C GLY A 154 -20.14 -13.53 -3.84
N LYS A 155 -21.29 -14.05 -3.39
CA LYS A 155 -22.02 -13.53 -2.22
C LYS A 155 -21.44 -14.08 -0.93
N ILE A 156 -21.41 -13.26 0.12
CA ILE A 156 -20.99 -13.66 1.46
C ILE A 156 -21.88 -14.80 1.98
N LYS A 157 -21.23 -15.84 2.51
CA LYS A 157 -21.92 -16.92 3.21
C LYS A 157 -22.15 -16.56 4.67
N PHE A 158 -23.29 -16.94 5.19
CA PHE A 158 -23.67 -16.73 6.60
C PHE A 158 -23.87 -18.08 7.31
N GLY A 159 -23.48 -18.13 8.58
CA GLY A 159 -23.72 -19.28 9.45
C GLY A 159 -25.16 -19.35 9.95
N ASP A 160 -25.48 -20.40 10.70
CA ASP A 160 -26.79 -20.60 11.33
C ASP A 160 -27.10 -19.51 12.39
N ASP A 161 -26.06 -18.85 12.91
CA ASP A 161 -26.15 -17.70 13.81
C ASP A 161 -26.43 -16.37 13.10
N GLY A 162 -26.51 -16.38 11.75
CA GLY A 162 -26.72 -15.20 10.92
C GLY A 162 -25.48 -14.29 10.78
N LEU A 163 -24.31 -14.71 11.28
CA LEU A 163 -23.05 -13.99 11.11
C LEU A 163 -22.33 -14.44 9.84
N PRO A 164 -21.50 -13.56 9.23
CA PRO A 164 -20.72 -13.94 8.05
C PRO A 164 -19.64 -14.97 8.39
N LEU A 165 -19.47 -15.96 7.52
CA LEU A 165 -18.36 -16.91 7.62
C LEU A 165 -17.06 -16.25 7.17
N VAL A 166 -15.96 -16.52 7.89
CA VAL A 166 -14.66 -15.88 7.68
C VAL A 166 -13.63 -16.89 7.18
N ASN A 167 -12.98 -16.55 6.07
CA ASN A 167 -11.83 -17.28 5.55
C ASN A 167 -10.54 -16.72 6.17
N LYS A 168 -9.95 -17.48 7.12
CA LYS A 168 -8.67 -17.16 7.76
C LYS A 168 -7.52 -18.00 7.21
N SER A 169 -7.79 -19.09 6.49
CA SER A 169 -6.80 -20.06 6.04
C SER A 169 -6.17 -19.72 4.70
N ASP A 170 -6.85 -18.95 3.87
CA ASP A 170 -6.41 -18.56 2.53
C ASP A 170 -6.55 -17.04 2.33
N PRO A 171 -5.59 -16.25 2.83
CA PRO A 171 -5.62 -14.80 2.70
C PRO A 171 -5.65 -14.36 1.24
N LYS A 172 -6.50 -13.39 0.93
CA LYS A 172 -6.65 -12.85 -0.43
C LYS A 172 -5.98 -11.48 -0.53
N LYS A 173 -5.56 -11.14 -1.75
CA LYS A 173 -5.08 -9.79 -2.06
C LYS A 173 -6.25 -8.81 -1.92
N LEU A 174 -6.10 -7.86 -1.00
CA LEU A 174 -7.11 -6.85 -0.70
C LEU A 174 -6.81 -5.52 -1.36
N GLY A 175 -5.54 -5.26 -1.65
CA GLY A 175 -5.17 -4.02 -2.29
C GLY A 175 -3.67 -3.85 -2.46
N ASN A 176 -3.34 -2.63 -2.86
CA ASN A 176 -1.97 -2.14 -2.96
C ASN A 176 -1.90 -0.78 -2.27
N SER A 177 -0.89 -0.58 -1.45
CA SER A 177 -0.68 0.68 -0.71
C SER A 177 -0.04 1.79 -1.55
N ASN A 178 0.55 1.44 -2.71
CA ASN A 178 1.13 2.43 -3.60
C ASN A 178 0.04 3.21 -4.33
N PRO A 179 0.18 4.51 -4.50
CA PRO A 179 -0.74 5.29 -5.32
C PRO A 179 -0.61 4.90 -6.80
N ASP A 180 -1.70 5.04 -7.55
CA ASP A 180 -1.70 4.90 -9.01
C ASP A 180 -0.93 6.05 -9.65
N PHE A 181 -1.11 7.27 -9.11
CA PHE A 181 -0.36 8.45 -9.50
C PHE A 181 -0.35 9.51 -8.40
N ASN A 182 0.61 10.41 -8.48
CA ASN A 182 0.69 11.63 -7.68
C ASN A 182 0.49 12.84 -8.59
N LEU A 183 -0.20 13.86 -8.09
CA LEU A 183 -0.46 15.11 -8.81
C LEU A 183 -0.24 16.28 -7.86
N GLY A 184 0.63 17.21 -8.27
CA GLY A 184 0.84 18.46 -7.57
C GLY A 184 0.48 19.65 -8.46
N TRP A 185 -0.13 20.67 -7.87
CA TRP A 185 -0.45 21.93 -8.54
C TRP A 185 0.00 23.10 -7.68
N SER A 186 1.06 23.78 -8.14
CA SER A 186 1.65 24.93 -7.48
C SER A 186 1.25 26.24 -8.16
N ASN A 187 1.07 27.28 -7.39
CA ASN A 187 0.76 28.61 -7.88
C ASN A 187 1.51 29.69 -7.11
N THR A 188 2.03 30.65 -7.82
CA THR A 188 2.62 31.87 -7.26
C THR A 188 1.96 33.07 -7.94
N LEU A 189 1.28 33.87 -7.15
CA LEU A 189 0.66 35.13 -7.56
C LEU A 189 1.45 36.27 -6.94
N THR A 190 2.05 37.11 -7.78
CA THR A 190 2.78 38.28 -7.32
C THR A 190 2.06 39.56 -7.83
N TRP A 191 1.67 40.42 -6.91
CA TRP A 191 1.06 41.69 -7.20
C TRP A 191 1.81 42.80 -6.48
N LYS A 192 2.53 43.64 -7.25
CA LYS A 192 3.47 44.63 -6.71
C LYS A 192 4.43 43.99 -5.70
N ASP A 193 4.38 44.43 -4.44
CA ASP A 193 5.24 43.96 -3.35
C ASP A 193 4.66 42.75 -2.60
N PHE A 194 3.45 42.29 -2.98
CA PHE A 194 2.79 41.14 -2.35
C PHE A 194 3.01 39.87 -3.18
N SER A 195 3.29 38.77 -2.52
CA SER A 195 3.36 37.43 -3.14
C SER A 195 2.59 36.41 -2.33
N LEU A 196 1.74 35.66 -3.04
CA LEU A 196 1.00 34.53 -2.50
C LEU A 196 1.45 33.25 -3.20
N TYR A 197 1.88 32.26 -2.42
CA TYR A 197 2.17 30.91 -2.91
C TYR A 197 1.22 29.91 -2.28
N PHE A 198 0.71 28.97 -3.08
CA PHE A 198 0.01 27.79 -2.57
C PHE A 198 0.30 26.57 -3.45
N LEU A 199 0.28 25.41 -2.82
CA LEU A 199 0.43 24.11 -3.43
C LEU A 199 -0.77 23.23 -3.02
N ILE A 200 -1.37 22.57 -4.02
CA ILE A 200 -2.31 21.48 -3.81
C ILE A 200 -1.60 20.22 -4.27
N ASP A 201 -1.42 19.28 -3.35
CA ASP A 201 -0.77 18.00 -3.63
C ASP A 201 -1.72 16.87 -3.29
N GLY A 202 -1.77 15.85 -4.15
CA GLY A 202 -2.66 14.72 -4.01
C GLY A 202 -2.02 13.40 -4.43
N ARG A 203 -2.34 12.36 -3.68
CA ARG A 203 -2.10 10.97 -4.02
C ARG A 203 -3.41 10.35 -4.42
N PHE A 204 -3.45 9.70 -5.57
CA PHE A 204 -4.65 9.08 -6.11
C PHE A 204 -4.43 7.57 -6.22
N GLY A 205 -5.46 6.81 -5.86
CA GLY A 205 -5.33 5.36 -5.71
C GLY A 205 -4.58 4.99 -4.42
N GLY A 206 -4.22 3.73 -4.33
CA GLY A 206 -3.71 3.15 -3.10
C GLY A 206 -4.82 2.81 -2.12
N LYS A 207 -4.58 1.80 -1.29
CA LYS A 207 -5.50 1.39 -0.22
C LYS A 207 -4.76 1.39 1.11
N VAL A 208 -5.44 1.80 2.15
CA VAL A 208 -4.94 1.78 3.53
C VAL A 208 -5.99 1.11 4.40
N MET A 209 -5.58 0.12 5.18
CA MET A 209 -6.45 -0.46 6.21
C MET A 209 -6.44 0.44 7.45
N SER A 210 -7.62 0.73 7.98
CA SER A 210 -7.78 1.50 9.22
C SER A 210 -7.81 0.60 10.45
N LEU A 211 -6.67 0.33 11.06
CA LEU A 211 -6.60 -0.41 12.34
C LEU A 211 -7.29 0.34 13.47
N THR A 212 -7.24 1.67 13.45
CA THR A 212 -7.94 2.50 14.46
C THR A 212 -9.45 2.29 14.39
N GLU A 213 -10.04 2.27 13.17
CA GLU A 213 -11.47 2.00 13.01
C GLU A 213 -11.80 0.58 13.46
N ALA A 214 -10.99 -0.41 13.09
CA ALA A 214 -11.16 -1.79 13.53
C ALA A 214 -11.16 -1.93 15.05
N ASP A 215 -10.24 -1.25 15.75
CA ASP A 215 -10.17 -1.28 17.21
C ASP A 215 -11.38 -0.55 17.85
N LEU A 216 -11.81 0.59 17.30
CA LEU A 216 -12.99 1.32 17.77
C LEU A 216 -14.28 0.52 17.57
N ASP A 217 -14.41 -0.16 16.44
CA ASP A 217 -15.54 -1.03 16.14
C ASP A 217 -15.63 -2.20 17.12
N GLN A 218 -14.51 -2.89 17.38
CA GLN A 218 -14.46 -3.97 18.35
C GLN A 218 -14.87 -3.52 19.75
N GLN A 219 -14.48 -2.31 20.15
CA GLN A 219 -14.85 -1.73 21.43
C GLN A 219 -16.28 -1.16 21.46
N GLY A 220 -16.96 -1.11 20.34
CA GLY A 220 -18.32 -0.59 20.23
C GLY A 220 -18.43 0.94 20.39
N VAL A 221 -17.33 1.67 20.17
CA VAL A 221 -17.25 3.13 20.39
C VAL A 221 -17.11 3.95 19.11
N SER A 222 -17.09 3.30 17.97
CA SER A 222 -17.11 3.99 16.68
C SER A 222 -18.50 4.59 16.39
N LYS A 223 -18.53 5.52 15.40
CA LYS A 223 -19.80 6.01 14.88
C LYS A 223 -20.61 4.91 14.24
N ALA A 224 -19.96 3.99 13.50
CA ALA A 224 -20.60 2.87 12.81
C ALA A 224 -21.35 1.96 13.80
N THR A 225 -20.71 1.60 14.91
CA THR A 225 -21.31 0.79 15.97
C THR A 225 -22.45 1.51 16.69
N GLY A 226 -22.31 2.84 16.93
CA GLY A 226 -23.38 3.65 17.47
C GLY A 226 -24.62 3.68 16.56
N ASP A 227 -24.43 4.01 15.30
CA ASP A 227 -25.50 4.06 14.31
C ASP A 227 -26.17 2.68 14.12
N ALA A 228 -25.41 1.57 14.22
CA ALA A 228 -25.95 0.23 14.14
C ALA A 228 -26.85 -0.12 15.35
N ARG A 229 -26.45 0.25 16.56
CA ARG A 229 -27.27 0.08 17.77
C ARG A 229 -28.56 0.88 17.69
N ASP A 230 -28.46 2.15 17.26
CA ASP A 230 -29.62 3.04 17.13
C ASP A 230 -30.64 2.52 16.09
N ARG A 231 -30.15 1.95 14.98
CA ARG A 231 -31.01 1.33 13.96
C ARG A 231 -31.53 -0.07 14.35
N GLY A 232 -30.85 -0.74 15.29
CA GLY A 232 -31.12 -2.10 15.69
C GLY A 232 -30.65 -3.18 14.71
N TYR A 233 -29.80 -2.84 13.73
CA TYR A 233 -29.24 -3.79 12.77
C TYR A 233 -27.99 -3.28 12.06
N VAL A 234 -27.22 -4.24 11.50
CA VAL A 234 -26.15 -4.01 10.51
C VAL A 234 -26.61 -4.56 9.16
N MET A 235 -26.25 -3.87 8.07
CA MET A 235 -26.44 -4.37 6.70
C MET A 235 -25.09 -4.75 6.11
N LEU A 236 -24.92 -6.01 5.70
CA LEU A 236 -23.72 -6.51 5.03
C LEU A 236 -24.12 -7.16 3.69
N GLU A 237 -23.76 -6.54 2.57
CA GLU A 237 -24.10 -6.98 1.21
C GLU A 237 -25.59 -7.41 1.04
N GLY A 238 -26.50 -6.64 1.62
CA GLY A 238 -27.93 -6.90 1.55
C GLY A 238 -28.48 -7.88 2.59
N HIS A 239 -27.63 -8.53 3.37
CA HIS A 239 -28.05 -9.33 4.52
C HIS A 239 -28.20 -8.46 5.78
N LYS A 240 -29.28 -8.68 6.53
CA LYS A 240 -29.62 -7.91 7.73
C LYS A 240 -29.30 -8.71 8.99
N ILE A 241 -28.31 -8.24 9.76
CA ILE A 241 -27.92 -8.76 11.07
C ILE A 241 -28.64 -7.93 12.13
N SER A 242 -29.61 -8.49 12.85
CA SER A 242 -30.52 -7.75 13.74
C SER A 242 -30.46 -8.26 15.17
N GLY A 243 -30.63 -7.31 16.11
CA GLY A 243 -30.60 -7.56 17.55
C GLY A 243 -29.29 -7.11 18.19
N GLU A 244 -29.37 -6.67 19.42
CA GLU A 244 -28.22 -6.06 20.14
C GLU A 244 -27.04 -7.02 20.23
N GLN A 245 -27.28 -8.28 20.61
CA GLN A 245 -26.23 -9.29 20.72
C GLN A 245 -25.62 -9.61 19.35
N ALA A 246 -26.42 -9.79 18.31
CA ALA A 246 -25.91 -10.11 16.97
C ALA A 246 -25.08 -8.94 16.38
N ILE A 247 -25.44 -7.70 16.66
CA ILE A 247 -24.65 -6.52 16.29
C ILE A 247 -23.30 -6.54 17.01
N GLN A 248 -23.29 -6.81 18.32
CA GLN A 248 -22.05 -6.89 19.10
C GLN A 248 -21.16 -8.03 18.60
N ASP A 249 -21.74 -9.21 18.35
CA ASP A 249 -21.01 -10.37 17.85
C ASP A 249 -20.43 -10.12 16.46
N PHE A 250 -21.15 -9.42 15.59
CA PHE A 250 -20.65 -8.99 14.29
C PHE A 250 -19.42 -8.10 14.42
N TYR A 251 -19.46 -7.05 15.25
CA TYR A 251 -18.33 -6.16 15.42
C TYR A 251 -17.16 -6.82 16.18
N ASN A 252 -17.42 -7.79 17.04
CA ASN A 252 -16.37 -8.63 17.64
C ASN A 252 -15.70 -9.53 16.60
N LEU A 253 -16.46 -9.99 15.60
CA LEU A 253 -15.95 -10.84 14.51
C LEU A 253 -15.10 -10.05 13.52
N VAL A 254 -15.58 -8.88 13.09
CA VAL A 254 -14.89 -8.09 12.03
C VAL A 254 -13.85 -7.15 12.61
N GLY A 255 -14.04 -6.66 13.83
CA GLY A 255 -13.23 -5.63 14.45
C GLY A 255 -11.95 -6.12 15.11
N GLY A 256 -11.12 -5.15 15.50
CA GLY A 256 -9.85 -5.38 16.17
C GLY A 256 -8.74 -5.88 15.25
N ARG A 257 -7.57 -6.11 15.85
CA ARG A 257 -6.36 -6.53 15.11
C ARG A 257 -6.41 -7.97 14.57
N ALA A 258 -7.35 -8.77 15.05
CA ALA A 258 -7.59 -10.14 14.60
C ALA A 258 -8.91 -10.30 13.83
N GLY A 259 -9.54 -9.20 13.47
CA GLY A 259 -10.79 -9.16 12.73
C GLY A 259 -10.66 -9.49 11.25
N VAL A 260 -11.69 -9.16 10.48
CA VAL A 260 -11.75 -9.43 9.05
C VAL A 260 -11.19 -8.23 8.28
N THR A 261 -10.03 -8.40 7.68
CA THR A 261 -9.32 -7.32 6.98
C THR A 261 -10.12 -6.74 5.81
N GLU A 262 -10.85 -7.57 5.09
CA GLU A 262 -11.68 -7.15 3.95
C GLU A 262 -12.74 -6.09 4.33
N TYR A 263 -13.15 -6.06 5.60
CA TYR A 263 -14.18 -5.13 6.07
C TYR A 263 -13.66 -3.68 6.20
N TYR A 264 -12.35 -3.47 6.40
CA TYR A 264 -11.69 -2.19 6.62
C TYR A 264 -10.79 -1.78 5.44
#